data_0d175a857d788afd5fb510122e8a7cdf
#
_entry.id   0d175a857d788afd5fb510122e8a7cdf
#
_cell.length_a   1.000
_cell.length_b   1.000
_cell.length_c   1.000
_cell.angle_alpha   90.00
_cell.angle_beta   90.00
_cell.angle_gamma   90.00
#
_symmetry.space_group_name_H-M   'P 1'
#
loop_
_entity.id
_entity.type
_entity.pdbx_description
1 polymer ?
#
loop_
_entity_poly.entity_id
_entity_poly.type
_entity_poly.pdbx_seq_one_letter_code
_entity_poly.pdbx_strand_id
1 'polypeptide(L)'
;MIKQSPVKGKDKVKVSFILPGEAVTGTVSVVGDFNGWDPTAHPLRARSNGTRSVAVTLPAQHRFAFRYLDESGRWLDDDAAHGYEENGVGGVNSVVTT
;
A
#
# COMPACT_ATOMS: atom_id res chain seq x y z
N MET A 1 -3.80 -6.46 -2.45
CA MET A 1 -3.07 -6.88 -3.67
C MET A 1 -2.13 -5.79 -4.13
N ILE A 2 -0.97 -6.17 -4.61
CA ILE A 2 0.03 -5.24 -5.13
C ILE A 2 0.33 -5.61 -6.56
N LYS A 3 0.37 -4.61 -7.46
CA LYS A 3 0.83 -4.79 -8.84
C LYS A 3 1.99 -3.86 -9.09
N GLN A 4 2.96 -4.30 -9.87
CA GLN A 4 4.14 -3.52 -10.18
C GLN A 4 4.37 -3.45 -11.67
N SER A 5 4.87 -2.30 -12.13
CA SER A 5 5.39 -2.16 -13.49
C SER A 5 6.62 -1.26 -13.48
N PRO A 6 7.70 -1.65 -14.18
CA PRO A 6 8.90 -0.80 -14.24
C PRO A 6 8.61 0.48 -15.02
N VAL A 7 9.25 1.57 -14.59
CA VAL A 7 9.20 2.84 -15.32
C VAL A 7 10.34 2.83 -16.32
N LYS A 8 10.00 2.90 -17.61
CA LYS A 8 10.96 2.79 -18.70
C LYS A 8 12.04 3.87 -18.60
N GLY A 9 13.29 3.43 -18.67
CA GLY A 9 14.45 4.34 -18.68
C GLY A 9 14.80 4.93 -17.33
N LYS A 10 14.23 4.43 -16.22
CA LYS A 10 14.48 4.93 -14.86
C LYS A 10 14.60 3.77 -13.88
N ASP A 11 15.37 3.97 -12.81
CA ASP A 11 15.45 3.03 -11.69
C ASP A 11 14.25 3.20 -10.75
N LYS A 12 13.05 3.13 -11.32
CA LYS A 12 11.80 3.32 -10.60
C LYS A 12 10.81 2.23 -10.98
N VAL A 13 9.89 1.96 -10.06
CA VAL A 13 8.81 1.01 -10.25
C VAL A 13 7.50 1.69 -9.85
N LYS A 14 6.50 1.57 -10.71
CA LYS A 14 5.14 2.00 -10.37
C LYS A 14 4.48 0.87 -9.61
N VAL A 15 4.12 1.13 -8.36
CA VAL A 15 3.46 0.15 -7.49
C VAL A 15 2.01 0.57 -7.30
N SER A 16 1.08 -0.32 -7.63
CA SER A 16 -0.35 -0.11 -7.40
C SER A 16 -0.78 -0.93 -6.18
N PHE A 17 -1.37 -0.24 -5.21
CA PHE A 17 -1.94 -0.84 -4.00
C PHE A 17 -3.44 -0.95 -4.21
N ILE A 18 -3.99 -2.16 -4.12
CA ILE A 18 -5.37 -2.46 -4.48
C ILE A 18 -6.06 -3.20 -3.36
N LEU A 19 -7.24 -2.72 -2.96
CA LEU A 19 -8.10 -3.38 -1.99
C LEU A 19 -9.48 -3.63 -2.60
N PRO A 20 -10.15 -4.73 -2.22
CA PRO A 20 -11.58 -4.88 -2.53
C PRO A 20 -12.37 -3.74 -1.90
N GLY A 21 -13.34 -3.17 -2.62
CA GLY A 21 -14.10 -2.03 -2.11
C GLY A 21 -14.91 -2.36 -0.86
N GLU A 22 -15.33 -3.61 -0.72
CA GLU A 22 -16.06 -4.10 0.45
C GLU A 22 -15.20 -4.30 1.70
N ALA A 23 -13.87 -4.30 1.55
CA ALA A 23 -12.96 -4.53 2.68
C ALA A 23 -12.86 -3.32 3.61
N VAL A 24 -13.29 -2.15 3.15
CA VAL A 24 -13.14 -0.90 3.90
C VAL A 24 -14.43 -0.11 3.91
N THR A 25 -14.63 0.67 4.98
CA THR A 25 -15.73 1.61 5.12
C THR A 25 -15.15 3.03 5.07
N GLY A 26 -15.71 3.86 4.18
CA GLY A 26 -15.23 5.24 4.03
C GLY A 26 -13.90 5.33 3.31
N THR A 27 -13.08 6.30 3.67
CA THR A 27 -11.78 6.51 3.04
C THR A 27 -10.74 5.56 3.62
N VAL A 28 -9.76 5.20 2.79
CA VAL A 28 -8.62 4.36 3.19
C VAL A 28 -7.36 4.89 2.50
N SER A 29 -6.24 4.86 3.20
CA SER A 29 -4.94 5.28 2.67
C SER A 29 -3.91 4.19 2.82
N VAL A 30 -2.92 4.14 1.92
CA VAL A 30 -1.73 3.33 2.12
C VAL A 30 -0.69 4.16 2.87
N VAL A 31 -0.14 3.58 3.93
CA VAL A 31 0.76 4.26 4.87
C VAL A 31 2.00 3.40 5.02
N GLY A 32 3.17 3.94 4.79
CA GLY A 32 4.38 3.14 4.84
C GLY A 32 5.67 3.94 4.83
N ASP A 33 6.78 3.21 4.75
CA ASP A 33 8.13 3.79 4.75
C ASP A 33 8.32 4.82 3.64
N PHE A 34 7.63 4.63 2.51
CA PHE A 34 7.80 5.49 1.33
C PHE A 34 7.11 6.85 1.45
N ASN A 35 6.26 7.05 2.46
CA ASN A 35 5.59 8.34 2.67
C ASN A 35 5.67 8.82 4.12
N GLY A 36 6.65 8.31 4.88
CA GLY A 36 6.85 8.73 6.27
C GLY A 36 5.72 8.31 7.19
N TRP A 37 4.96 7.29 6.81
CA TRP A 37 3.79 6.80 7.56
C TRP A 37 2.71 7.87 7.72
N ASP A 38 2.60 8.76 6.72
CA ASP A 38 1.60 9.83 6.71
C ASP A 38 0.24 9.27 6.26
N PRO A 39 -0.79 9.30 7.12
CA PRO A 39 -2.10 8.73 6.78
C PRO A 39 -2.88 9.53 5.74
N THR A 40 -2.40 10.69 5.33
CA THR A 40 -3.09 11.55 4.36
C THR A 40 -2.38 11.64 3.01
N ALA A 41 -1.18 11.04 2.87
CA ALA A 41 -0.36 11.22 1.67
C ALA A 41 -0.89 10.46 0.45
N HIS A 42 -1.42 9.25 0.64
CA HIS A 42 -1.81 8.37 -0.48
C HIS A 42 -3.16 7.71 -0.23
N PRO A 43 -4.27 8.47 -0.33
CA PRO A 43 -5.60 7.86 -0.24
C PRO A 43 -5.88 7.00 -1.48
N LEU A 44 -6.51 5.85 -1.26
CA LEU A 44 -6.97 4.98 -2.34
C LEU A 44 -8.27 5.53 -2.91
N ARG A 45 -8.42 5.44 -4.23
CA ARG A 45 -9.61 5.93 -4.93
C ARG A 45 -10.51 4.77 -5.31
N ALA A 46 -11.82 5.00 -5.24
CA ALA A 46 -12.80 4.04 -5.73
C ALA A 46 -12.70 3.92 -7.24
N ARG A 47 -12.74 2.69 -7.74
CA ARG A 47 -12.68 2.40 -9.18
C ARG A 47 -13.99 1.79 -9.65
N SER A 48 -14.22 1.86 -10.96
CA SER A 48 -15.47 1.36 -11.57
C SER A 48 -15.65 -0.15 -11.42
N ASN A 49 -14.57 -0.91 -11.21
CA ASN A 49 -14.64 -2.36 -11.02
C ASN A 49 -14.90 -2.78 -9.56
N GLY A 50 -15.25 -1.84 -8.68
CA GLY A 50 -15.56 -2.16 -7.29
C GLY A 50 -14.35 -2.25 -6.36
N THR A 51 -13.15 -1.91 -6.85
CA THR A 51 -11.94 -1.88 -6.03
C THR A 51 -11.58 -0.46 -5.62
N ARG A 52 -10.63 -0.34 -4.69
CA ARG A 52 -9.98 0.92 -4.35
C ARG A 52 -8.50 0.77 -4.58
N SER A 53 -7.87 1.77 -5.18
CA SER A 53 -6.45 1.68 -5.51
C SER A 53 -5.78 3.04 -5.58
N VAL A 54 -4.45 3.02 -5.44
CA VAL A 54 -3.58 4.16 -5.68
C VAL A 54 -2.26 3.63 -6.23
N ALA A 55 -1.64 4.39 -7.12
CA ALA A 55 -0.33 4.07 -7.66
C ALA A 55 0.71 5.03 -7.09
N VAL A 56 1.85 4.48 -6.70
CA VAL A 56 2.98 5.25 -6.15
C VAL A 56 4.23 4.83 -6.90
N THR A 57 5.01 5.79 -7.37
CA THR A 57 6.29 5.50 -8.03
C THR A 57 7.39 5.46 -6.98
N LEU A 58 8.07 4.31 -6.87
CA LEU A 58 9.07 4.05 -5.85
C LEU A 58 10.42 3.70 -6.48
N PRO A 59 11.54 3.92 -5.77
CA PRO A 59 12.83 3.45 -6.23
C PRO A 59 12.83 1.94 -6.43
N ALA A 60 13.51 1.45 -7.48
CA ALA A 60 13.69 0.04 -7.73
C ALA A 60 14.68 -0.57 -6.73
N GLN A 61 14.59 -1.89 -6.54
CA GLN A 61 15.53 -2.67 -5.72
C GLN A 61 15.54 -2.25 -4.24
N HIS A 62 14.35 -1.89 -3.73
CA HIS A 62 14.16 -1.52 -2.34
C HIS A 62 13.08 -2.39 -1.70
N ARG A 63 13.01 -2.30 -0.39
CA ARG A 63 12.02 -2.99 0.42
C ARG A 63 11.32 -1.97 1.30
N PHE A 64 9.99 -1.94 1.26
CA PHE A 64 9.19 -0.98 2.01
C PHE A 64 8.15 -1.73 2.84
N ALA A 65 8.03 -1.34 4.11
CA ALA A 65 6.93 -1.77 4.96
C ALA A 65 5.76 -0.82 4.77
N PHE A 66 4.55 -1.36 4.79
CA PHE A 66 3.32 -0.55 4.64
C PHE A 66 2.14 -1.24 5.29
N ARG A 67 1.09 -0.47 5.52
CA ARG A 67 -0.23 -0.95 5.93
C ARG A 67 -1.29 -0.05 5.31
N TYR A 68 -2.54 -0.45 5.43
CA TYR A 68 -3.68 0.41 5.07
C TYR A 68 -4.33 0.93 6.33
N LEU A 69 -4.78 2.17 6.30
CA LEU A 69 -5.49 2.80 7.41
C LEU A 69 -6.80 3.37 6.91
N ASP A 70 -7.93 2.92 7.49
CA ASP A 70 -9.24 3.45 7.13
C ASP A 70 -9.63 4.66 7.99
N GLU A 71 -10.73 5.31 7.65
CA GLU A 71 -11.14 6.54 8.34
C GLU A 71 -11.59 6.31 9.78
N SER A 72 -11.89 5.05 10.16
CA SER A 72 -12.22 4.71 11.54
C SER A 72 -10.99 4.52 12.42
N GLY A 73 -9.80 4.57 11.85
CA GLY A 73 -8.55 4.30 12.55
C GLY A 73 -8.16 2.84 12.56
N ARG A 74 -8.84 2.00 11.78
CA ARG A 74 -8.52 0.57 11.70
C ARG A 74 -7.38 0.34 10.72
N TRP A 75 -6.37 -0.42 11.18
CA TRP A 75 -5.25 -0.84 10.36
C TRP A 75 -5.58 -2.16 9.66
N LEU A 76 -5.26 -2.24 8.36
CA LEU A 76 -5.46 -3.44 7.57
C LEU A 76 -4.15 -3.83 6.92
N ASP A 77 -3.96 -5.13 6.73
CA ASP A 77 -2.80 -5.67 6.04
C ASP A 77 -3.18 -6.13 4.64
N ASP A 78 -2.18 -6.21 3.76
CA ASP A 78 -2.38 -6.75 2.43
C ASP A 78 -2.29 -8.28 2.51
N ASP A 79 -3.29 -8.99 2.03
CA ASP A 79 -3.33 -10.46 2.06
C ASP A 79 -2.49 -11.11 0.95
N ALA A 80 -1.92 -10.31 0.06
CA ALA A 80 -1.10 -10.76 -1.05
C ALA A 80 0.19 -9.94 -1.15
N ALA A 81 0.74 -9.52 -0.03
CA ALA A 81 2.01 -8.80 0.02
C ALA A 81 3.18 -9.72 -0.33
N HIS A 82 4.32 -9.13 -0.68
CA HIS A 82 5.54 -9.88 -0.96
C HIS A 82 6.14 -10.54 0.29
N GLY A 83 5.77 -10.05 1.46
CA GLY A 83 6.18 -10.60 2.73
C GLY A 83 5.54 -9.83 3.87
N TYR A 84 5.86 -10.25 5.09
CA TYR A 84 5.36 -9.61 6.31
C TYR A 84 6.50 -9.53 7.30
N GLU A 85 6.50 -8.48 8.12
CA GLU A 85 7.51 -8.33 9.18
C GLU A 85 6.84 -7.85 10.47
N GLU A 86 7.39 -8.24 11.62
CA GLU A 86 6.93 -7.74 12.90
C GLU A 86 7.22 -6.25 13.02
N ASN A 87 6.26 -5.50 13.56
CA ASN A 87 6.40 -4.05 13.70
C ASN A 87 6.94 -3.62 15.07
N GLY A 88 7.31 -4.57 15.94
CA GLY A 88 7.87 -4.30 17.25
C GLY A 88 6.86 -3.96 18.34
N VAL A 89 5.56 -3.91 18.00
CA VAL A 89 4.50 -3.55 18.96
C VAL A 89 3.35 -4.56 18.96
N GLY A 90 3.66 -5.82 18.64
CA GLY A 90 2.69 -6.90 18.68
C GLY A 90 1.85 -7.08 17.44
N GLY A 91 2.22 -6.45 16.33
CA GLY A 91 1.56 -6.57 15.03
C GLY A 91 2.54 -6.86 13.92
N VAL A 92 2.03 -6.91 12.69
CA VAL A 92 2.86 -7.10 11.49
C VAL A 92 2.62 -5.99 10.49
N ASN A 93 3.63 -5.69 9.71
CA ASN A 93 3.52 -4.85 8.52
C ASN A 93 3.55 -5.72 7.28
N SER A 94 2.83 -5.31 6.25
CA SER A 94 2.98 -5.88 4.91
C SER A 94 4.24 -5.32 4.28
N VAL A 95 4.84 -6.06 3.35
CA VAL A 95 6.08 -5.66 2.70
C VAL A 95 5.93 -5.71 1.19
N VAL A 96 6.43 -4.68 0.53
CA VAL A 96 6.58 -4.65 -0.93
C VAL A 96 8.07 -4.53 -1.26
N THR A 97 8.51 -5.36 -2.23
CA THR A 97 9.88 -5.32 -2.74
C THR A 97 9.84 -4.87 -4.19
N THR A 98 10.58 -3.85 -4.49
CA THR A 98 10.66 -3.27 -5.83
C THR A 98 11.92 -3.71 -6.56
#